data_1f9deb84703b55cacfe6b63c9e1dda74
#
_entry.id   1f9deb84703b55cacfe6b63c9e1dda74
#
_cell.length_a   1.000
_cell.length_b   1.000
_cell.length_c   1.000
_cell.angle_alpha   90.00
_cell.angle_beta   90.00
_cell.angle_gamma   90.00
#
_symmetry.space_group_name_H-M   'P 1'
#
loop_
_entity.id
_entity.type
_entity.pdbx_description
1 polymer ?
#
loop_
_entity_poly.entity_id
_entity_poly.type
_entity_poly.pdbx_seq_one_letter_code
_entity_poly.pdbx_strand_id
1 'polypeptide(L)' 'PSKFSLRELQEVYEAILGVGLDRRNFRKKIMLKDWMTDLKEMETDVPHRPGKLYKASTQ' A
#
# COMPACT_ATOMS: atom_id res chain seq x y z
N PRO A 1 -0.70 5.13 12.14
CA PRO A 1 0.00 3.85 12.21
C PRO A 1 1.16 3.81 11.23
N SER A 2 2.20 3.09 11.61
CA SER A 2 3.41 3.01 10.82
C SER A 2 3.35 1.93 9.74
N LYS A 3 2.36 1.07 9.81
CA LYS A 3 2.23 -0.04 8.85
C LYS A 3 0.99 0.15 8.00
N PHE A 4 1.08 -0.25 6.73
CA PHE A 4 -0.07 -0.15 5.82
C PHE A 4 0.06 -1.20 4.73
N SER A 5 -1.06 -1.55 4.13
CA SER A 5 -1.07 -2.42 2.95
C SER A 5 -1.09 -1.55 1.71
N LEU A 6 -0.73 -2.13 0.57
CA LEU A 6 -0.81 -1.39 -0.69
C LEU A 6 -2.24 -1.01 -1.02
N ARG A 7 -3.21 -1.82 -0.59
CA ARG A 7 -4.62 -1.52 -0.79
C ARG A 7 -5.01 -0.24 -0.07
N GLU A 8 -4.59 -0.12 1.19
CA GLU A 8 -4.87 1.08 1.98
C GLU A 8 -4.23 2.31 1.36
N LEU A 9 -2.98 2.16 0.92
CA LEU A 9 -2.27 3.26 0.30
C LEU A 9 -2.96 3.70 -0.98
N GLN A 10 -3.42 2.74 -1.78
CA GLN A 10 -4.12 3.05 -3.01
C GLN A 10 -5.41 3.81 -2.73
N GLU A 11 -6.15 3.42 -1.70
CA GLU A 11 -7.39 4.09 -1.34
C GLU A 11 -7.14 5.55 -0.96
N VAL A 12 -6.06 5.80 -0.23
CA VAL A 12 -5.70 7.16 0.13
C VAL A 12 -5.36 7.98 -1.11
N TYR A 13 -4.58 7.40 -2.01
CA TYR A 13 -4.23 8.10 -3.25
C TYR A 13 -5.46 8.40 -4.10
N GLU A 14 -6.37 7.44 -4.20
CA GLU A 14 -7.60 7.64 -4.97
C GLU A 14 -8.44 8.75 -4.37
N ALA A 15 -8.50 8.83 -3.05
CA ALA A 15 -9.26 9.88 -2.38
C ALA A 15 -8.66 11.25 -2.64
N ILE A 16 -7.33 11.35 -2.62
CA ILE A 16 -6.65 12.61 -2.85
C ILE A 16 -6.78 13.06 -4.29
N LEU A 17 -6.60 12.13 -5.22
CA LEU A 17 -6.63 12.45 -6.65
C LEU A 17 -8.04 12.53 -7.21
N GLY A 18 -9.01 11.95 -6.53
CA GLY A 18 -10.40 11.96 -6.99
C GLY A 18 -10.64 11.03 -8.18
N VAL A 19 -9.79 10.05 -8.40
CA VAL A 19 -9.94 9.11 -9.52
C VAL A 19 -9.65 7.70 -9.04
N GLY A 20 -10.21 6.73 -9.78
CA GLY A 20 -9.89 5.32 -9.53
C GLY A 20 -8.56 4.97 -10.17
N LEU A 21 -7.80 4.14 -9.51
CA LEU A 21 -6.49 3.72 -9.99
C LEU A 21 -6.48 2.23 -10.24
N ASP A 22 -5.80 1.82 -11.32
CA ASP A 22 -5.63 0.42 -11.60
C ASP A 22 -4.63 -0.16 -10.57
N ARG A 23 -5.05 -1.20 -9.87
CA ARG A 23 -4.25 -1.79 -8.81
C ARG A 23 -2.87 -2.22 -9.29
N ARG A 24 -2.82 -2.87 -10.45
CA ARG A 24 -1.55 -3.35 -10.99
C ARG A 24 -0.60 -2.21 -11.32
N ASN A 25 -1.11 -1.18 -11.97
CA ASN A 25 -0.30 -0.03 -12.33
C ASN A 25 0.15 0.74 -11.09
N PHE A 26 -0.76 0.90 -10.13
CA PHE A 26 -0.43 1.58 -8.89
C PHE A 26 0.70 0.86 -8.17
N ARG A 27 0.57 -0.45 -8.03
CA ARG A 27 1.58 -1.26 -7.36
C ARG A 27 2.94 -1.11 -8.04
N LYS A 28 2.94 -1.15 -9.37
CA LYS A 28 4.16 -1.04 -10.14
C LYS A 28 4.84 0.31 -9.90
N LYS A 29 4.05 1.39 -9.93
CA LYS A 29 4.58 2.73 -9.71
C LYS A 29 5.14 2.90 -8.32
N ILE A 30 4.43 2.39 -7.32
CA ILE A 30 4.86 2.52 -5.93
C ILE A 30 6.14 1.73 -5.70
N MET A 31 6.26 0.57 -6.29
CA MET A 31 7.46 -0.26 -6.12
C MET A 31 8.69 0.34 -6.77
N LEU A 32 8.50 1.19 -7.78
CA LEU A 32 9.62 1.89 -8.39
C LEU A 32 10.16 3.00 -7.50
N LYS A 33 9.33 3.49 -6.59
CA LYS A 33 9.75 4.51 -5.64
C LYS A 33 10.31 3.82 -4.42
N ASP A 34 11.55 4.01 -4.16
CA ASP A 34 12.26 3.31 -3.09
C ASP A 34 12.02 3.97 -1.73
N TRP A 35 10.76 4.18 -1.38
CA TRP A 35 10.40 4.84 -0.14
C TRP A 35 9.63 3.97 0.83
N MET A 36 9.36 2.72 0.45
CA MET A 36 8.63 1.78 1.30
C MET A 36 9.51 0.59 1.64
N THR A 37 9.31 0.07 2.82
CA THR A 37 9.99 -1.14 3.26
C THR A 37 8.99 -2.27 3.37
N ASP A 38 9.29 -3.40 2.74
CA ASP A 38 8.48 -4.61 2.84
C ASP A 38 8.77 -5.25 4.19
N LEU A 39 7.76 -5.30 5.04
CA LEU A 39 7.92 -5.85 6.38
C LEU A 39 7.86 -7.36 6.41
N LYS A 40 7.50 -8.00 5.29
CA LYS A 40 7.31 -9.44 5.21
C LYS A 40 6.27 -9.93 6.21
N GLU A 41 5.30 -9.06 6.49
CA GLU A 41 4.17 -9.36 7.36
C GLU A 41 2.89 -9.30 6.54
N MET A 42 1.86 -9.97 7.04
CA MET A 42 0.56 -9.99 6.39
C MET A 42 -0.47 -9.38 7.31
N GLU A 43 -1.52 -8.84 6.72
CA GLU A 43 -2.64 -8.33 7.49
C GLU A 43 -3.27 -9.46 8.29
N THR A 44 -3.83 -9.10 9.46
CA THR A 44 -4.53 -10.06 10.30
C THR A 44 -5.91 -9.51 10.61
N ASP A 45 -6.84 -10.40 10.94
CA ASP A 45 -8.19 -10.02 11.38
C ASP A 45 -8.92 -9.15 10.37
N VAL A 46 -8.73 -9.44 9.08
CA VAL A 46 -9.41 -8.71 8.02
C VAL A 46 -10.43 -9.62 7.36
N PRO A 47 -11.58 -9.08 6.90
CA PRO A 47 -12.62 -9.89 6.25
C PRO A 47 -12.28 -10.26 4.82
N HIS A 48 -11.28 -9.64 4.24
CA HIS A 48 -10.86 -9.94 2.88
C HIS A 48 -9.55 -10.72 2.92
N ARG A 49 -9.06 -11.07 1.73
CA ARG A 49 -7.80 -11.78 1.63
C ARG A 49 -6.67 -10.91 2.19
N PRO A 50 -5.86 -11.44 3.12
CA PRO A 50 -4.77 -10.65 3.72
C PRO A 50 -3.76 -10.19 2.68
N GLY A 51 -3.33 -8.96 2.81
CA GLY A 51 -2.30 -8.39 1.95
C GLY A 51 -1.01 -8.16 2.72
N LYS A 52 0.06 -7.93 1.99
CA LYS A 52 1.35 -7.64 2.62
C LYS A 52 1.35 -6.26 3.25
N LEU A 53 2.08 -6.15 4.35
CA LEU A 53 2.22 -4.88 5.05
C LEU A 53 3.56 -4.23 4.72
N TYR A 54 3.52 -2.92 4.63
CA TYR A 54 4.70 -2.11 4.35
C TYR A 54 4.74 -0.94 5.31
N LYS A 55 5.88 -0.32 5.40
CA LYS A 55 5.98 0.93 6.15
C LYS A 55 6.82 1.92 5.33
N ALA A 56 6.61 3.20 5.57
CA ALA A 56 7.38 4.23 4.88
C ALA A 56 8.82 4.19 5.36
N SER A 57 9.75 4.27 4.42
CA SER A 57 11.16 4.36 4.75
C SER A 57 11.45 5.81 5.09
N THR A 58 11.60 6.10 6.37
CA THR A 58 11.90 7.47 6.81
C THR A 58 13.38 7.63 7.05
N GLN A 59 13.82 8.84 6.85
CA GLN A 59 15.22 9.18 7.09
C GLN A 59 15.41 9.70 8.49
#